data_63d009e33898aee0841f855719df4c9f
#
_entry.id   63d009e33898aee0841f855719df4c9f
#
_cell.length_a   1.000
_cell.length_b   1.000
_cell.length_c   1.000
_cell.angle_alpha   90.00
_cell.angle_beta   90.00
_cell.angle_gamma   90.00
#
_symmetry.space_group_name_H-M   'P 1'
#
loop_
_entity.id
_entity.type
_entity.pdbx_description
1 polymer ?
#
loop_
_entity_poly.entity_id
_entity_poly.type
_entity_poly.pdbx_seq_one_letter_code
_entity_poly.pdbx_strand_id
1 'polypeptide(L)'
;MSTRIKYFFSYASLLVLLVGLLTTSCSRKKSTVLTRAYHNTTSRYNGYFNARETMKTNDKQLRSQFVDDYSQVLPIFIYPDEKKSQAMYPDMDKIIEKCSQVIERHSMYIKKKENIKWIDDSYFLIGKARMYKREYSLAEETFLYVYQAFKKDPYRYQGLNWLIRSYIETEQWDKAEEFLDLAEEENKKYPEELRGEYYAIYADYYLKKEKNRVRAIENLEDAVKLTKDKESRRRYTFILAQLYLKDRNFARST
;
A
#
# COMPACT_ATOMS: atom_id res chain seq x y z
N MET A 1 -66.07 -15.26 7.54
CA MET A 1 -64.80 -14.51 7.83
C MET A 1 -64.52 -13.66 6.59
N SER A 2 -64.65 -12.33 6.73
CA SER A 2 -64.59 -11.38 5.60
C SER A 2 -63.29 -11.50 4.82
N THR A 3 -63.32 -11.44 3.50
CA THR A 3 -62.17 -11.47 2.57
C THR A 3 -61.09 -10.44 2.98
N ARG A 4 -61.47 -9.29 3.54
CA ARG A 4 -60.57 -8.26 4.06
C ARG A 4 -59.71 -8.76 5.22
N ILE A 5 -60.20 -9.63 6.09
CA ILE A 5 -59.44 -10.20 7.20
C ILE A 5 -58.39 -11.18 6.71
N LYS A 6 -58.65 -11.95 5.65
CA LYS A 6 -57.67 -12.87 5.05
C LYS A 6 -56.52 -12.12 4.42
N TYR A 7 -56.76 -11.03 3.71
CA TYR A 7 -55.70 -10.20 3.14
C TYR A 7 -54.88 -9.49 4.23
N PHE A 8 -55.51 -9.01 5.30
CA PHE A 8 -54.77 -8.41 6.41
C PHE A 8 -53.76 -9.38 7.06
N PHE A 9 -54.17 -10.61 7.33
CA PHE A 9 -53.27 -11.64 7.86
C PHE A 9 -52.17 -12.04 6.87
N SER A 10 -52.48 -12.07 5.57
CA SER A 10 -51.47 -12.34 4.53
C SER A 10 -50.41 -11.24 4.46
N TYR A 11 -50.78 -9.97 4.48
CA TYR A 11 -49.84 -8.85 4.47
C TYR A 11 -49.05 -8.75 5.78
N ALA A 12 -49.68 -9.03 6.91
CA ALA A 12 -48.98 -9.07 8.21
C ALA A 12 -47.95 -10.20 8.25
N SER A 13 -48.28 -11.39 7.74
CA SER A 13 -47.33 -12.50 7.62
C SER A 13 -46.18 -12.19 6.67
N LEU A 14 -46.46 -11.55 5.54
CA LEU A 14 -45.41 -11.12 4.59
C LEU A 14 -44.49 -10.07 5.19
N LEU A 15 -45.04 -9.11 5.96
CA LEU A 15 -44.29 -8.08 6.65
C LEU A 15 -43.39 -8.67 7.72
N VAL A 16 -43.90 -9.63 8.51
CA VAL A 16 -43.10 -10.33 9.54
C VAL A 16 -41.97 -11.13 8.90
N LEU A 17 -42.24 -11.79 7.76
CA LEU A 17 -41.23 -12.52 7.00
C LEU A 17 -40.15 -11.57 6.46
N LEU A 18 -40.55 -10.41 5.94
CA LEU A 18 -39.63 -9.37 5.44
C LEU A 18 -38.77 -8.78 6.55
N VAL A 19 -39.35 -8.47 7.71
CA VAL A 19 -38.64 -7.99 8.89
C VAL A 19 -37.70 -9.06 9.44
N GLY A 20 -38.10 -10.34 9.45
CA GLY A 20 -37.25 -11.47 9.84
C GLY A 20 -36.02 -11.65 8.94
N LEU A 21 -36.17 -11.37 7.63
CA LEU A 21 -35.05 -11.37 6.67
C LEU A 21 -34.07 -10.19 6.89
N LEU A 22 -34.56 -9.05 7.36
CA LEU A 22 -33.75 -7.86 7.65
C LEU A 22 -32.94 -7.96 8.96
N THR A 23 -33.37 -8.82 9.90
CA THR A 23 -32.68 -9.02 11.18
C THR A 23 -31.55 -10.05 11.13
N THR A 24 -31.28 -10.69 9.98
CA THR A 24 -30.09 -11.51 9.83
C THR A 24 -28.86 -10.62 9.81
N SER A 25 -28.39 -10.25 11.02
CA SER A 25 -27.12 -9.55 11.22
C SER A 25 -26.02 -10.33 10.49
N CYS A 26 -25.32 -9.68 9.57
CA CYS A 26 -24.18 -10.26 8.86
C CYS A 26 -23.07 -10.61 9.86
N SER A 27 -23.09 -11.83 10.38
CA SER A 27 -22.13 -12.30 11.38
C SER A 27 -20.75 -12.46 10.76
N ARG A 28 -19.74 -11.77 11.29
CA ARG A 28 -18.33 -11.94 10.95
C ARG A 28 -17.74 -13.28 11.41
N LYS A 29 -18.47 -14.03 12.23
CA LYS A 29 -18.03 -15.34 12.76
C LYS A 29 -18.19 -16.50 11.78
N LYS A 30 -18.99 -16.33 10.71
CA LYS A 30 -19.22 -17.37 9.69
C LYS A 30 -18.93 -16.82 8.29
N SER A 31 -17.96 -17.42 7.60
CA SER A 31 -17.59 -17.05 6.24
C SER A 31 -18.47 -17.81 5.23
N THR A 32 -19.65 -17.26 4.93
CA THR A 32 -20.50 -17.73 3.83
C THR A 32 -20.26 -16.90 2.57
N VAL A 33 -20.73 -17.36 1.41
CA VAL A 33 -20.65 -16.61 0.15
C VAL A 33 -21.33 -15.25 0.28
N LEU A 34 -22.51 -15.21 0.88
CA LEU A 34 -23.30 -13.99 1.08
C LEU A 34 -22.62 -13.01 2.03
N THR A 35 -22.12 -13.49 3.19
CA THR A 35 -21.42 -12.61 4.14
C THR A 35 -20.16 -12.04 3.53
N ARG A 36 -19.37 -12.84 2.80
CA ARG A 36 -18.18 -12.33 2.09
C ARG A 36 -18.53 -11.31 1.01
N ALA A 37 -19.59 -11.57 0.21
CA ALA A 37 -20.03 -10.63 -0.82
C ALA A 37 -20.43 -9.28 -0.20
N TYR A 38 -21.23 -9.30 0.86
CA TYR A 38 -21.63 -8.10 1.59
C TYR A 38 -20.42 -7.33 2.12
N HIS A 39 -19.55 -7.98 2.89
CA HIS A 39 -18.40 -7.32 3.51
C HIS A 39 -17.38 -6.83 2.47
N ASN A 40 -17.14 -7.58 1.38
CA ASN A 40 -16.26 -7.12 0.29
C ASN A 40 -16.85 -5.90 -0.44
N THR A 41 -18.16 -5.84 -0.65
CA THR A 41 -18.78 -4.71 -1.33
C THR A 41 -18.78 -3.47 -0.44
N THR A 42 -19.23 -3.60 0.81
CA THR A 42 -19.34 -2.46 1.72
C THR A 42 -17.96 -1.91 2.15
N SER A 43 -16.97 -2.77 2.38
CA SER A 43 -15.61 -2.34 2.69
C SER A 43 -14.97 -1.58 1.54
N ARG A 44 -15.19 -2.04 0.29
CA ARG A 44 -14.64 -1.42 -0.91
C ARG A 44 -15.16 0.00 -1.11
N TYR A 45 -16.49 0.17 -1.15
CA TYR A 45 -17.09 1.40 -1.67
C TYR A 45 -17.20 2.54 -0.65
N ASN A 46 -17.22 2.26 0.64
CA ASN A 46 -17.42 3.29 1.64
C ASN A 46 -16.13 3.78 2.33
N GLY A 47 -15.32 2.86 2.84
CA GLY A 47 -14.12 3.22 3.61
C GLY A 47 -12.87 3.22 2.76
N TYR A 48 -12.52 2.04 2.23
CA TYR A 48 -11.28 1.82 1.49
C TYR A 48 -11.15 2.70 0.23
N PHE A 49 -12.22 2.79 -0.59
CA PHE A 49 -12.17 3.60 -1.82
C PHE A 49 -11.84 5.06 -1.52
N ASN A 50 -12.52 5.66 -0.54
CA ASN A 50 -12.29 7.05 -0.18
C ASN A 50 -10.87 7.26 0.37
N ALA A 51 -10.39 6.36 1.22
CA ALA A 51 -9.02 6.41 1.75
C ALA A 51 -7.98 6.31 0.62
N ARG A 52 -8.18 5.39 -0.32
CA ARG A 52 -7.30 5.21 -1.48
C ARG A 52 -7.27 6.44 -2.40
N GLU A 53 -8.42 7.02 -2.71
CA GLU A 53 -8.46 8.21 -3.57
C GLU A 53 -7.87 9.44 -2.87
N THR A 54 -8.06 9.58 -1.55
CA THR A 54 -7.36 10.61 -0.75
C THR A 54 -5.85 10.41 -0.81
N MET A 55 -5.36 9.17 -0.63
CA MET A 55 -3.92 8.87 -0.73
C MET A 55 -3.36 9.19 -2.12
N LYS A 56 -4.06 8.81 -3.19
CA LYS A 56 -3.62 9.12 -4.57
C LYS A 56 -3.54 10.62 -4.83
N THR A 57 -4.49 11.38 -4.30
CA THR A 57 -4.48 12.85 -4.43
C THR A 57 -3.27 13.44 -3.74
N ASN A 58 -2.99 12.99 -2.53
CA ASN A 58 -1.82 13.42 -1.76
C ASN A 58 -0.49 12.99 -2.43
N ASP A 59 -0.40 11.76 -2.97
CA ASP A 59 0.75 11.30 -3.74
C ASP A 59 1.03 12.21 -4.95
N LYS A 60 -0.02 12.53 -5.71
CA LYS A 60 0.10 13.40 -6.88
C LYS A 60 0.52 14.81 -6.47
N GLN A 61 -0.07 15.36 -5.41
CA GLN A 61 0.28 16.67 -4.90
C GLN A 61 1.72 16.71 -4.40
N LEU A 62 2.16 15.72 -3.62
CA LEU A 62 3.53 15.62 -3.13
C LEU A 62 4.53 15.62 -4.30
N ARG A 63 4.29 14.81 -5.33
CA ARG A 63 5.16 14.74 -6.52
C ARG A 63 5.16 16.06 -7.30
N SER A 64 4.01 16.69 -7.51
CA SER A 64 3.90 17.95 -8.27
C SER A 64 4.52 19.15 -7.56
N GLN A 65 4.59 19.11 -6.23
CA GLN A 65 5.17 20.18 -5.40
C GLN A 65 6.61 19.89 -4.97
N PHE A 66 7.15 18.75 -5.38
CA PHE A 66 8.53 18.40 -5.08
C PHE A 66 9.46 19.18 -6.02
N VAL A 67 10.37 19.94 -5.43
CA VAL A 67 11.38 20.70 -6.18
C VAL A 67 12.66 19.87 -6.20
N ASP A 68 13.02 19.41 -7.39
CA ASP A 68 14.25 18.64 -7.60
C ASP A 68 15.48 19.58 -7.59
N ASP A 69 16.48 19.20 -6.81
CA ASP A 69 17.80 19.84 -6.85
C ASP A 69 18.71 19.11 -7.85
N TYR A 70 18.77 19.64 -9.05
CA TYR A 70 19.56 19.06 -10.15
C TYR A 70 21.07 19.18 -9.98
N SER A 71 21.57 19.89 -8.96
CA SER A 71 23.01 19.93 -8.64
C SER A 71 23.48 18.60 -8.03
N GLN A 72 22.55 17.79 -7.52
CA GLN A 72 22.80 16.51 -6.91
C GLN A 72 22.15 15.36 -7.71
N VAL A 73 22.45 14.12 -7.33
CA VAL A 73 21.67 12.97 -7.81
C VAL A 73 20.31 13.03 -7.13
N LEU A 74 19.25 13.00 -7.92
CA LEU A 74 17.90 13.08 -7.38
C LEU A 74 17.58 11.87 -6.50
N PRO A 75 16.75 12.03 -5.45
CA PRO A 75 16.30 10.90 -4.64
C PRO A 75 15.42 9.96 -5.48
N ILE A 76 15.61 8.66 -5.32
CA ILE A 76 14.83 7.64 -6.03
C ILE A 76 13.37 7.70 -5.58
N PHE A 77 13.14 7.77 -4.28
CA PHE A 77 11.81 7.92 -3.68
C PHE A 77 11.63 9.31 -3.09
N ILE A 78 10.42 9.86 -3.27
CA ILE A 78 10.04 11.17 -2.74
C ILE A 78 9.21 10.96 -1.48
N TYR A 79 9.64 11.60 -0.39
CA TYR A 79 8.88 11.66 0.87
C TYR A 79 8.62 13.12 1.27
N PRO A 80 7.57 13.39 2.05
CA PRO A 80 7.34 14.72 2.56
C PRO A 80 8.42 15.10 3.58
N ASP A 81 8.96 16.30 3.45
CA ASP A 81 9.71 16.95 4.53
C ASP A 81 8.78 17.25 5.72
N GLU A 82 9.32 17.72 6.83
CA GLU A 82 8.55 17.95 8.05
C GLU A 82 7.36 18.90 7.82
N LYS A 83 7.57 20.00 7.10
CA LYS A 83 6.53 21.01 6.83
C LYS A 83 5.41 20.44 5.94
N LYS A 84 5.79 19.72 4.89
CA LYS A 84 4.81 19.06 4.01
C LYS A 84 4.09 17.94 4.73
N SER A 85 4.78 17.18 5.55
CA SER A 85 4.21 16.14 6.40
C SER A 85 3.10 16.71 7.29
N GLN A 86 3.38 17.80 8.02
CA GLN A 86 2.38 18.47 8.88
C GLN A 86 1.16 18.96 8.08
N ALA A 87 1.37 19.50 6.88
CA ALA A 87 0.26 19.91 6.02
C ALA A 87 -0.61 18.74 5.55
N MET A 88 -0.06 17.53 5.47
CA MET A 88 -0.79 16.32 5.07
C MET A 88 -1.51 15.63 6.24
N TYR A 89 -1.24 15.98 7.50
CA TYR A 89 -1.80 15.30 8.68
C TYR A 89 -3.31 15.09 8.64
N PRO A 90 -4.15 16.10 8.31
CA PRO A 90 -5.61 15.90 8.31
C PRO A 90 -6.08 14.82 7.34
N ASP A 91 -5.47 14.75 6.17
CA ASP A 91 -5.79 13.73 5.17
C ASP A 91 -5.26 12.35 5.58
N MET A 92 -4.04 12.29 6.15
CA MET A 92 -3.46 11.03 6.63
C MET A 92 -4.25 10.46 7.81
N ASP A 93 -4.68 11.30 8.76
CA ASP A 93 -5.54 10.89 9.88
C ASP A 93 -6.88 10.36 9.38
N LYS A 94 -7.48 11.03 8.38
CA LYS A 94 -8.71 10.56 7.75
C LYS A 94 -8.53 9.20 7.05
N ILE A 95 -7.39 8.96 6.39
CA ILE A 95 -7.07 7.67 5.77
C ILE A 95 -6.96 6.59 6.86
N ILE A 96 -6.22 6.86 7.94
CA ILE A 96 -6.05 5.93 9.06
C ILE A 96 -7.41 5.61 9.68
N GLU A 97 -8.24 6.62 9.95
CA GLU A 97 -9.58 6.44 10.51
C GLU A 97 -10.45 5.55 9.60
N LYS A 98 -10.53 5.87 8.30
CA LYS A 98 -11.38 5.14 7.35
C LYS A 98 -10.92 3.69 7.18
N CYS A 99 -9.62 3.46 7.05
CA CYS A 99 -9.07 2.11 6.94
C CYS A 99 -9.26 1.31 8.24
N SER A 100 -9.08 1.93 9.41
CA SER A 100 -9.34 1.30 10.71
C SER A 100 -10.81 0.89 10.87
N GLN A 101 -11.74 1.76 10.45
CA GLN A 101 -13.18 1.44 10.44
C GLN A 101 -13.49 0.26 9.48
N VAL A 102 -12.81 0.18 8.32
CA VAL A 102 -12.96 -0.96 7.38
C VAL A 102 -12.50 -2.25 8.06
N ILE A 103 -11.35 -2.24 8.68
CA ILE A 103 -10.78 -3.40 9.37
C ILE A 103 -11.69 -3.84 10.52
N GLU A 104 -12.07 -2.90 11.39
CA GLU A 104 -12.90 -3.18 12.55
C GLU A 104 -14.26 -3.76 12.18
N ARG A 105 -14.92 -3.20 11.14
CA ARG A 105 -16.29 -3.59 10.78
C ARG A 105 -16.37 -4.78 9.86
N HIS A 106 -15.34 -5.02 9.04
CA HIS A 106 -15.43 -5.96 7.93
C HIS A 106 -14.43 -7.12 7.97
N SER A 107 -13.34 -7.05 8.76
CA SER A 107 -12.39 -8.17 8.86
C SER A 107 -13.09 -9.46 9.28
N MET A 108 -12.81 -10.52 8.54
CA MET A 108 -13.28 -11.89 8.77
C MET A 108 -12.10 -12.84 8.85
N TYR A 109 -11.31 -12.71 9.92
CA TYR A 109 -10.15 -13.57 10.17
C TYR A 109 -10.60 -14.90 10.76
N ILE A 110 -10.76 -15.92 9.90
CA ILE A 110 -11.29 -17.24 10.26
C ILE A 110 -10.28 -18.31 9.83
N LYS A 111 -9.97 -19.27 10.73
CA LYS A 111 -9.01 -20.36 10.47
C LYS A 111 -7.64 -19.83 10.00
N LYS A 112 -7.11 -18.82 10.66
CA LYS A 112 -5.83 -18.17 10.34
C LYS A 112 -5.76 -17.57 8.93
N LYS A 113 -6.90 -17.18 8.37
CA LYS A 113 -6.98 -16.55 7.06
C LYS A 113 -7.97 -15.39 7.09
N GLU A 114 -7.57 -14.26 6.53
CA GLU A 114 -8.48 -13.17 6.21
C GLU A 114 -9.32 -13.54 4.97
N ASN A 115 -10.63 -13.28 5.03
CA ASN A 115 -11.58 -13.65 3.99
C ASN A 115 -12.14 -12.44 3.21
N ILE A 116 -11.78 -11.23 3.61
CA ILE A 116 -12.19 -9.98 2.99
C ILE A 116 -10.99 -9.35 2.29
N LYS A 117 -11.16 -9.04 0.99
CA LYS A 117 -10.07 -8.65 0.09
C LYS A 117 -9.41 -7.29 0.41
N TRP A 118 -10.12 -6.38 1.09
CA TRP A 118 -9.66 -5.00 1.25
C TRP A 118 -9.04 -4.72 2.63
N ILE A 119 -8.78 -5.78 3.40
CA ILE A 119 -8.24 -5.64 4.75
C ILE A 119 -6.72 -5.44 4.71
N ASP A 120 -6.01 -6.22 3.92
CA ASP A 120 -4.57 -6.05 3.66
C ASP A 120 -4.26 -4.71 3.00
N ASP A 121 -5.01 -4.35 1.96
CA ASP A 121 -4.96 -3.01 1.34
C ASP A 121 -5.18 -1.88 2.37
N SER A 122 -6.12 -2.07 3.30
CA SER A 122 -6.40 -1.07 4.34
C SER A 122 -5.24 -0.93 5.32
N TYR A 123 -4.66 -2.03 5.78
CA TYR A 123 -3.44 -1.98 6.60
C TYR A 123 -2.28 -1.31 5.86
N PHE A 124 -2.09 -1.63 4.59
CA PHE A 124 -1.06 -1.01 3.78
C PHE A 124 -1.24 0.52 3.66
N LEU A 125 -2.48 1.00 3.42
CA LEU A 125 -2.76 2.44 3.39
C LEU A 125 -2.52 3.11 4.75
N ILE A 126 -2.81 2.43 5.86
CA ILE A 126 -2.46 2.93 7.21
C ILE A 126 -0.95 3.08 7.36
N GLY A 127 -0.18 2.06 6.97
CA GLY A 127 1.29 2.13 7.01
C GLY A 127 1.83 3.29 6.18
N LYS A 128 1.31 3.45 4.96
CA LYS A 128 1.71 4.55 4.07
C LYS A 128 1.34 5.93 4.63
N ALA A 129 0.15 6.08 5.23
CA ALA A 129 -0.27 7.32 5.86
C ALA A 129 0.63 7.67 7.06
N ARG A 130 0.98 6.69 7.89
CA ARG A 130 1.94 6.86 8.98
C ARG A 130 3.33 7.24 8.50
N MET A 131 3.82 6.60 7.41
CA MET A 131 5.08 6.97 6.78
C MET A 131 5.09 8.43 6.34
N TYR A 132 3.99 8.93 5.76
CA TYR A 132 3.86 10.33 5.34
C TYR A 132 3.70 11.30 6.51
N LYS A 133 3.19 10.84 7.65
CA LYS A 133 3.21 11.59 8.93
C LYS A 133 4.56 11.54 9.63
N ARG A 134 5.54 10.80 9.10
CA ARG A 134 6.85 10.53 9.72
C ARG A 134 6.74 9.76 11.05
N GLU A 135 5.64 9.05 11.26
CA GLU A 135 5.42 8.11 12.35
C GLU A 135 6.08 6.76 11.99
N TYR A 136 7.40 6.78 11.79
CA TYR A 136 8.14 5.68 11.17
C TYR A 136 8.00 4.35 11.90
N SER A 137 8.15 4.32 13.23
CA SER A 137 8.02 3.07 13.99
C SER A 137 6.65 2.41 13.82
N LEU A 138 5.59 3.20 13.81
CA LEU A 138 4.22 2.69 13.59
C LEU A 138 3.99 2.26 12.14
N ALA A 139 4.63 2.93 11.18
CA ALA A 139 4.60 2.53 9.77
C ALA A 139 5.30 1.18 9.58
N GLU A 140 6.50 1.02 10.14
CA GLU A 140 7.31 -0.21 10.10
C GLU A 140 6.54 -1.40 10.70
N GLU A 141 5.96 -1.25 11.89
CA GLU A 141 5.11 -2.28 12.50
C GLU A 141 3.94 -2.67 11.59
N THR A 142 3.31 -1.68 10.97
CA THR A 142 2.15 -1.91 10.09
C THR A 142 2.57 -2.64 8.81
N PHE A 143 3.67 -2.25 8.17
CA PHE A 143 4.18 -2.93 6.97
C PHE A 143 4.68 -4.34 7.28
N LEU A 144 5.36 -4.53 8.40
CA LEU A 144 5.78 -5.85 8.88
C LEU A 144 4.58 -6.76 9.11
N TYR A 145 3.51 -6.23 9.70
CA TYR A 145 2.26 -6.96 9.87
C TYR A 145 1.65 -7.37 8.52
N VAL A 146 1.59 -6.46 7.53
CA VAL A 146 1.11 -6.79 6.17
C VAL A 146 1.94 -7.94 5.58
N TYR A 147 3.25 -7.85 5.65
CA TYR A 147 4.14 -8.88 5.11
C TYR A 147 3.92 -10.26 5.79
N GLN A 148 3.77 -10.29 7.12
CA GLN A 148 3.68 -11.53 7.89
C GLN A 148 2.29 -12.15 7.90
N ALA A 149 1.22 -11.33 7.99
CA ALA A 149 -0.14 -11.82 8.17
C ALA A 149 -0.77 -12.30 6.85
N PHE A 150 -0.45 -11.67 5.72
CA PHE A 150 -1.10 -11.93 4.43
C PHE A 150 -0.25 -12.78 3.48
N LYS A 151 0.33 -13.88 3.98
CA LYS A 151 1.30 -14.74 3.27
C LYS A 151 0.87 -15.25 1.90
N LYS A 152 -0.44 -15.31 1.61
CA LYS A 152 -0.99 -15.79 0.34
C LYS A 152 -1.37 -14.67 -0.62
N ASP A 153 -1.30 -13.44 -0.18
CA ASP A 153 -1.63 -12.28 -0.99
C ASP A 153 -0.37 -11.64 -1.58
N PRO A 154 -0.34 -11.35 -2.89
CA PRO A 154 0.76 -10.61 -3.51
C PRO A 154 1.04 -9.26 -2.86
N TYR A 155 0.05 -8.65 -2.22
CA TYR A 155 0.17 -7.38 -1.50
C TYR A 155 1.19 -7.40 -0.37
N ARG A 156 1.49 -8.59 0.19
CA ARG A 156 2.57 -8.75 1.20
C ARG A 156 3.91 -8.19 0.72
N TYR A 157 4.23 -8.35 -0.56
CA TYR A 157 5.49 -7.84 -1.12
C TYR A 157 5.51 -6.32 -1.25
N GLN A 158 4.35 -5.69 -1.42
CA GLN A 158 4.25 -4.25 -1.33
C GLN A 158 4.51 -3.76 0.10
N GLY A 159 4.00 -4.48 1.12
CA GLY A 159 4.34 -4.26 2.52
C GLY A 159 5.85 -4.39 2.78
N LEU A 160 6.49 -5.45 2.25
CA LEU A 160 7.93 -5.66 2.37
C LEU A 160 8.73 -4.52 1.71
N ASN A 161 8.37 -4.12 0.49
CA ASN A 161 9.01 -3.00 -0.20
C ASN A 161 8.97 -1.70 0.64
N TRP A 162 7.80 -1.36 1.19
CA TRP A 162 7.66 -0.14 1.99
C TRP A 162 8.32 -0.25 3.37
N LEU A 163 8.40 -1.45 3.94
CA LEU A 163 9.18 -1.70 5.17
C LEU A 163 10.67 -1.42 4.95
N ILE A 164 11.25 -1.97 3.88
CA ILE A 164 12.66 -1.75 3.54
C ILE A 164 12.90 -0.26 3.25
N ARG A 165 12.01 0.38 2.48
CA ARG A 165 12.09 1.82 2.21
C ARG A 165 12.04 2.66 3.48
N SER A 166 11.24 2.26 4.47
CA SER A 166 11.18 2.94 5.78
C SER A 166 12.51 2.81 6.52
N TYR A 167 13.12 1.62 6.55
CA TYR A 167 14.42 1.42 7.17
C TYR A 167 15.55 2.21 6.47
N ILE A 168 15.53 2.28 5.14
CA ILE A 168 16.49 3.09 4.38
C ILE A 168 16.29 4.59 4.66
N GLU A 169 15.04 5.06 4.73
CA GLU A 169 14.73 6.47 4.99
C GLU A 169 15.12 6.90 6.42
N THR A 170 15.03 5.98 7.38
CA THR A 170 15.39 6.22 8.78
C THR A 170 16.82 5.78 9.11
N GLU A 171 17.61 5.41 8.11
CA GLU A 171 19.01 4.98 8.24
C GLU A 171 19.21 3.77 9.20
N GLN A 172 18.19 2.93 9.35
CA GLN A 172 18.28 1.68 10.10
C GLN A 172 18.93 0.59 9.23
N TRP A 173 20.22 0.75 8.94
CA TRP A 173 20.94 -0.02 7.91
C TRP A 173 20.93 -1.53 8.14
N ASP A 174 21.14 -1.98 9.38
CA ASP A 174 21.17 -3.41 9.70
C ASP A 174 19.83 -4.09 9.39
N LYS A 175 18.72 -3.41 9.72
CA LYS A 175 17.38 -3.91 9.38
C LYS A 175 17.11 -3.82 7.88
N ALA A 176 17.53 -2.74 7.23
CA ALA A 176 17.38 -2.61 5.78
C ALA A 176 18.06 -3.77 5.06
N GLU A 177 19.29 -4.14 5.47
CA GLU A 177 20.06 -5.24 4.90
C GLU A 177 19.39 -6.59 5.16
N GLU A 178 18.98 -6.89 6.41
CA GLU A 178 18.25 -8.10 6.76
C GLU A 178 17.01 -8.31 5.86
N PHE A 179 16.22 -7.26 5.66
CA PHE A 179 15.00 -7.36 4.85
C PHE A 179 15.25 -7.29 3.35
N LEU A 180 16.36 -6.73 2.88
CA LEU A 180 16.82 -6.83 1.50
C LEU A 180 17.23 -8.27 1.17
N ASP A 181 18.00 -8.92 2.04
CA ASP A 181 18.39 -10.33 1.88
C ASP A 181 17.14 -11.23 1.83
N LEU A 182 16.19 -11.00 2.73
CA LEU A 182 14.91 -11.70 2.71
C LEU A 182 14.13 -11.48 1.40
N ALA A 183 14.14 -10.26 0.87
CA ALA A 183 13.51 -9.93 -0.41
C ALA A 183 14.21 -10.63 -1.58
N GLU A 184 15.54 -10.78 -1.54
CA GLU A 184 16.31 -11.51 -2.53
C GLU A 184 16.01 -13.01 -2.50
N GLU A 185 15.96 -13.62 -1.32
CA GLU A 185 15.55 -15.03 -1.16
C GLU A 185 14.15 -15.31 -1.73
N GLU A 186 13.24 -14.37 -1.58
CA GLU A 186 11.87 -14.47 -2.09
C GLU A 186 11.66 -13.91 -3.51
N ASN A 187 12.71 -13.44 -4.19
CA ASN A 187 12.62 -12.74 -5.48
C ASN A 187 11.81 -13.50 -6.54
N LYS A 188 11.94 -14.83 -6.61
CA LYS A 188 11.17 -15.66 -7.56
C LYS A 188 9.65 -15.59 -7.34
N LYS A 189 9.21 -15.21 -6.14
CA LYS A 189 7.79 -15.10 -5.75
C LYS A 189 7.25 -13.68 -5.92
N TYR A 190 8.13 -12.71 -6.17
CA TYR A 190 7.71 -11.31 -6.35
C TYR A 190 6.78 -11.15 -7.54
N PRO A 191 5.64 -10.46 -7.38
CA PRO A 191 4.77 -10.09 -8.49
C PRO A 191 5.54 -9.26 -9.52
N GLU A 192 5.29 -9.52 -10.80
CA GLU A 192 5.98 -8.84 -11.90
C GLU A 192 5.83 -7.31 -11.83
N GLU A 193 4.66 -6.83 -11.40
CA GLU A 193 4.36 -5.42 -11.24
C GLU A 193 5.16 -4.71 -10.14
N LEU A 194 5.69 -5.44 -9.17
CA LEU A 194 6.50 -4.90 -8.06
C LEU A 194 8.01 -5.01 -8.30
N ARG A 195 8.45 -5.74 -9.31
CA ARG A 195 9.89 -5.95 -9.58
C ARG A 195 10.63 -4.65 -9.90
N GLY A 196 10.01 -3.73 -10.60
CA GLY A 196 10.63 -2.43 -10.88
C GLY A 196 10.89 -1.63 -9.60
N GLU A 197 9.95 -1.62 -8.64
CA GLU A 197 10.15 -1.00 -7.33
C GLU A 197 11.19 -1.74 -6.49
N TYR A 198 11.20 -3.08 -6.53
CA TYR A 198 12.19 -3.91 -5.88
C TYR A 198 13.62 -3.49 -6.25
N TYR A 199 13.95 -3.41 -7.53
CA TYR A 199 15.27 -2.98 -7.98
C TYR A 199 15.57 -1.51 -7.66
N ALA A 200 14.57 -0.63 -7.69
CA ALA A 200 14.73 0.76 -7.28
C ALA A 200 15.10 0.90 -5.80
N ILE A 201 14.59 0.00 -4.93
CA ILE A 201 14.93 -0.05 -3.51
C ILE A 201 16.40 -0.44 -3.30
N TYR A 202 16.90 -1.44 -4.02
CA TYR A 202 18.32 -1.80 -3.97
C TYR A 202 19.21 -0.65 -4.45
N ALA A 203 18.81 0.03 -5.53
CA ALA A 203 19.53 1.19 -6.01
C ALA A 203 19.58 2.32 -4.96
N ASP A 204 18.47 2.59 -4.25
CA ASP A 204 18.41 3.59 -3.18
C ASP A 204 19.33 3.23 -2.01
N TYR A 205 19.33 1.96 -1.61
CA TYR A 205 20.23 1.42 -0.59
C TYR A 205 21.70 1.61 -0.98
N TYR A 206 22.10 1.19 -2.18
CA TYR A 206 23.48 1.34 -2.65
C TYR A 206 23.94 2.80 -2.77
N LEU A 207 23.03 3.72 -3.13
CA LEU A 207 23.36 5.15 -3.18
C LEU A 207 23.50 5.76 -1.78
N LYS A 208 22.61 5.42 -0.86
CA LYS A 208 22.55 6.05 0.46
C LYS A 208 23.57 5.45 1.43
N LYS A 209 23.62 4.13 1.55
CA LYS A 209 24.46 3.41 2.53
C LYS A 209 25.88 3.17 2.02
N GLU A 210 26.02 2.48 0.91
CA GLU A 210 27.32 2.01 0.44
C GLU A 210 28.06 3.02 -0.43
N LYS A 211 27.39 4.07 -0.90
CA LYS A 211 27.92 5.02 -1.90
C LYS A 211 28.43 4.33 -3.17
N ASN A 212 27.88 3.15 -3.48
CA ASN A 212 28.27 2.30 -4.58
C ASN A 212 27.44 2.61 -5.84
N ARG A 213 27.97 3.51 -6.68
CA ARG A 213 27.27 3.93 -7.90
C ARG A 213 27.14 2.82 -8.93
N VAL A 214 28.10 1.92 -9.03
CA VAL A 214 28.08 0.83 -10.02
C VAL A 214 26.87 -0.08 -9.76
N ARG A 215 26.74 -0.58 -8.53
CA ARG A 215 25.59 -1.39 -8.14
C ARG A 215 24.26 -0.63 -8.22
N ALA A 216 24.26 0.65 -7.92
CA ALA A 216 23.06 1.48 -8.06
C ALA A 216 22.64 1.62 -9.53
N ILE A 217 23.59 1.78 -10.47
CA ILE A 217 23.33 1.81 -11.92
C ILE A 217 22.72 0.50 -12.37
N GLU A 218 23.35 -0.65 -12.07
CA GLU A 218 22.87 -1.98 -12.44
C GLU A 218 21.42 -2.20 -12.00
N ASN A 219 21.11 -1.87 -10.76
CA ASN A 219 19.76 -2.00 -10.23
C ASN A 219 18.77 -1.00 -10.85
N LEU A 220 19.19 0.22 -11.16
CA LEU A 220 18.33 1.19 -11.84
C LEU A 220 18.03 0.82 -13.29
N GLU A 221 18.97 0.19 -13.99
CA GLU A 221 18.74 -0.34 -15.36
C GLU A 221 17.56 -1.34 -15.33
N ASP A 222 17.56 -2.27 -14.37
CA ASP A 222 16.46 -3.23 -14.22
C ASP A 222 15.18 -2.57 -13.69
N ALA A 223 15.29 -1.59 -12.78
CA ALA A 223 14.14 -0.81 -12.34
C ALA A 223 13.44 -0.09 -13.50
N VAL A 224 14.20 0.58 -14.39
CA VAL A 224 13.66 1.26 -15.58
C VAL A 224 12.98 0.28 -16.52
N LYS A 225 13.59 -0.88 -16.75
CA LYS A 225 13.12 -1.92 -17.67
C LYS A 225 11.78 -2.54 -17.19
N LEU A 226 11.66 -2.77 -15.87
CA LEU A 226 10.55 -3.52 -15.29
C LEU A 226 9.43 -2.64 -14.75
N THR A 227 9.66 -1.36 -14.46
CA THR A 227 8.64 -0.45 -13.94
C THR A 227 7.56 -0.15 -14.97
N LYS A 228 6.30 -0.47 -14.63
CA LYS A 228 5.12 -0.19 -15.47
C LYS A 228 4.60 1.24 -15.29
N ASP A 229 4.77 1.84 -14.11
CA ASP A 229 4.37 3.22 -13.84
C ASP A 229 5.25 4.22 -14.60
N LYS A 230 4.62 5.02 -15.46
CA LYS A 230 5.32 5.95 -16.36
C LYS A 230 6.07 7.05 -15.61
N GLU A 231 5.54 7.56 -14.52
CA GLU A 231 6.16 8.63 -13.74
C GLU A 231 7.42 8.13 -13.03
N SER A 232 7.33 7.01 -12.34
CA SER A 232 8.48 6.36 -11.69
C SER A 232 9.55 5.99 -12.71
N ARG A 233 9.16 5.43 -13.87
CA ARG A 233 10.12 5.09 -14.95
C ARG A 233 10.87 6.33 -15.43
N ARG A 234 10.19 7.45 -15.68
CA ARG A 234 10.84 8.71 -16.09
C ARG A 234 11.83 9.20 -15.05
N ARG A 235 11.44 9.15 -13.78
CA ARG A 235 12.32 9.54 -12.68
C ARG A 235 13.56 8.65 -12.60
N TYR A 236 13.39 7.33 -12.64
CA TYR A 236 14.51 6.38 -12.61
C TYR A 236 15.43 6.55 -13.82
N THR A 237 14.87 6.75 -15.02
CA THR A 237 15.65 7.03 -16.24
C THR A 237 16.50 8.31 -16.08
N PHE A 238 15.93 9.37 -15.51
CA PHE A 238 16.67 10.60 -15.30
C PHE A 238 17.80 10.43 -14.28
N ILE A 239 17.53 9.75 -13.17
CA ILE A 239 18.56 9.45 -12.15
C ILE A 239 19.68 8.58 -12.75
N LEU A 240 19.31 7.58 -13.55
CA LEU A 240 20.27 6.73 -14.24
C LEU A 240 21.19 7.55 -15.17
N ALA A 241 20.62 8.49 -15.92
CA ALA A 241 21.41 9.40 -16.76
C ALA A 241 22.35 10.29 -15.92
N GLN A 242 21.90 10.81 -14.77
CA GLN A 242 22.77 11.56 -13.83
C GLN A 242 23.94 10.70 -13.32
N LEU A 243 23.68 9.44 -13.00
CA LEU A 243 24.72 8.53 -12.50
C LEU A 243 25.76 8.21 -13.60
N TYR A 244 25.33 7.95 -14.83
CA TYR A 244 26.25 7.75 -15.96
C TYR A 244 27.12 8.98 -16.24
N LEU A 245 26.55 10.18 -16.18
CA LEU A 245 27.31 11.42 -16.32
C LEU A 245 28.36 11.57 -15.22
N LYS A 246 28.00 11.27 -13.96
CA LYS A 246 28.95 11.34 -12.84
C LYS A 246 30.01 10.25 -12.87
N ASP A 247 29.71 9.12 -13.50
CA ASP A 247 30.67 8.02 -13.70
C ASP A 247 31.48 8.17 -15.00
N ARG A 248 31.36 9.31 -15.69
CA ARG A 248 32.00 9.63 -16.97
C ARG A 248 31.66 8.64 -18.12
N ASN A 249 30.56 7.95 -18.02
CA ASN A 249 30.10 7.00 -19.03
C ASN A 249 29.10 7.69 -19.98
N PHE A 250 29.59 8.67 -20.76
CA PHE A 250 28.77 9.52 -21.63
C PHE A 250 27.96 8.75 -22.68
N ALA A 251 28.46 7.61 -23.14
CA ALA A 251 27.80 6.81 -24.17
C ALA A 251 26.46 6.19 -23.70
N ARG A 252 26.24 6.07 -22.38
CA ARG A 252 25.02 5.52 -21.79
C ARG A 252 24.09 6.57 -21.19
N SER A 253 24.51 7.85 -21.15
CA SER A 253 23.74 8.95 -20.57
C SER A 253 22.82 9.66 -21.56
N THR A 254 22.98 9.41 -22.86
CA THR A 254 22.16 9.92 -23.97
C THR A 254 21.19 8.85 -24.46
#